data_e465b936a24f1cc60e86b58193f4b417
#
_entry.id   e465b936a24f1cc60e86b58193f4b417
#
_cell.length_a   1.000
_cell.length_b   1.000
_cell.length_c   1.000
_cell.angle_alpha   90.00
_cell.angle_beta   90.00
_cell.angle_gamma   90.00
#
_symmetry.space_group_name_H-M   'P 1'
#
loop_
_entity.id
_entity.type
_entity.pdbx_description
1 polymer ?
#
loop_
_entity_poly.entity_id
_entity_poly.type
_entity_poly.pdbx_seq_one_letter_code
_entity_poly.pdbx_strand_id
1 'polypeptide(L)'
;LGALWPLPEDYILKHLRAAERVLILEEVDPFLEQGLEALAGRERLSLTFCGRSDGALPKIGELDPDNVEKAISVLTGAPLPEKRLPEGAGKTPLPVRELTFCAGCPHRATFYLLKKALRQEKNPGIVVGDIGCYFMAGQSAGQYGYQACNCMGSGVSMAEGLGQLTHYGLDQKVVTICGDSTFFHTIMPGIVNAVYQSANMLLIVLDNYATAMTGFQPHP
;
A
#
# COMPACT_ATOMS: atom_id res chain seq x y z
N LEU A 1 17.51 -7.81 -9.69
CA LEU A 1 16.71 -8.63 -10.62
C LEU A 1 15.59 -7.78 -11.23
N GLY A 2 15.36 -7.90 -12.54
CA GLY A 2 14.26 -7.21 -13.23
C GLY A 2 12.98 -8.06 -13.34
N ALA A 3 13.09 -9.37 -13.13
CA ALA A 3 11.98 -10.31 -13.06
C ALA A 3 12.17 -11.24 -11.86
N LEU A 4 11.10 -11.41 -11.09
CA LEU A 4 11.09 -12.25 -9.89
C LEU A 4 10.26 -13.53 -10.06
N TRP A 5 9.41 -13.57 -11.09
CA TRP A 5 8.59 -14.73 -11.38
C TRP A 5 8.37 -14.92 -12.90
N PRO A 6 8.66 -16.12 -13.44
CA PRO A 6 9.46 -17.16 -12.77
C PRO A 6 10.90 -16.68 -12.51
N LEU A 7 11.55 -17.21 -11.49
CA LEU A 7 12.95 -16.85 -11.20
C LEU A 7 13.83 -17.21 -12.40
N PRO A 8 14.72 -16.30 -12.85
CA PRO A 8 15.69 -16.59 -13.91
C PRO A 8 16.84 -17.45 -13.39
N GLU A 9 16.57 -18.74 -13.15
CA GLU A 9 17.45 -19.66 -12.43
C GLU A 9 18.86 -19.74 -13.03
N ASP A 10 18.98 -19.87 -14.34
CA ASP A 10 20.30 -19.96 -15.00
C ASP A 10 21.16 -18.70 -14.77
N TYR A 11 20.52 -17.52 -14.80
CA TYR A 11 21.22 -16.27 -14.51
C TYR A 11 21.65 -16.20 -13.07
N ILE A 12 20.78 -16.56 -12.15
CA ILE A 12 21.02 -16.52 -10.70
C ILE A 12 22.15 -17.50 -10.32
N LEU A 13 22.11 -18.72 -10.86
CA LEU A 13 23.09 -19.76 -10.55
C LEU A 13 24.52 -19.37 -10.94
N LYS A 14 24.72 -18.58 -12.00
CA LYS A 14 26.05 -18.05 -12.33
C LYS A 14 26.67 -17.26 -11.19
N HIS A 15 25.84 -16.50 -10.45
CA HIS A 15 26.28 -15.69 -9.33
C HIS A 15 26.37 -16.48 -8.04
N LEU A 16 25.40 -17.34 -7.76
CA LEU A 16 25.39 -18.17 -6.56
C LEU A 16 26.59 -19.12 -6.50
N ARG A 17 26.99 -19.72 -7.65
CA ARG A 17 28.13 -20.64 -7.71
C ARG A 17 29.49 -19.95 -7.47
N ALA A 18 29.55 -18.63 -7.61
CA ALA A 18 30.74 -17.82 -7.36
C ALA A 18 30.74 -17.15 -5.98
N ALA A 19 29.71 -17.35 -5.19
CA ALA A 19 29.54 -16.72 -3.89
C ALA A 19 29.71 -17.74 -2.76
N GLU A 20 30.14 -17.27 -1.60
CA GLU A 20 30.08 -18.02 -0.33
C GLU A 20 28.96 -17.49 0.56
N ARG A 21 28.68 -16.21 0.43
CA ARG A 21 27.68 -15.48 1.24
C ARG A 21 26.83 -14.60 0.35
N VAL A 22 25.55 -14.56 0.61
CA VAL A 22 24.57 -13.83 -0.20
C VAL A 22 23.71 -12.96 0.73
N LEU A 23 23.70 -11.65 0.49
CA LEU A 23 22.78 -10.74 1.15
C LEU A 23 21.57 -10.50 0.25
N ILE A 24 20.39 -10.71 0.80
CA ILE A 24 19.14 -10.50 0.09
C ILE A 24 18.42 -9.31 0.71
N LEU A 25 18.24 -8.26 -0.08
CA LEU A 25 17.58 -7.04 0.32
C LEU A 25 16.16 -7.03 -0.26
N GLU A 26 15.20 -7.39 0.57
CA GLU A 26 13.77 -7.35 0.21
C GLU A 26 12.90 -6.91 1.39
N GLU A 27 11.74 -6.37 1.08
CA GLU A 27 10.79 -5.85 2.06
C GLU A 27 9.61 -6.80 2.23
N VAL A 28 8.99 -6.74 3.41
CA VAL A 28 7.75 -7.43 3.81
C VAL A 28 7.93 -8.95 3.88
N ASP A 29 7.77 -9.68 2.80
CA ASP A 29 7.86 -11.14 2.79
C ASP A 29 9.18 -11.63 2.18
N PRO A 30 9.79 -12.69 2.71
CA PRO A 30 11.05 -13.24 2.21
C PRO A 30 10.85 -14.09 0.94
N PHE A 31 10.21 -13.52 -0.07
CA PHE A 31 9.85 -14.21 -1.31
C PHE A 31 11.08 -14.61 -2.13
N LEU A 32 11.98 -13.64 -2.35
CA LEU A 32 13.22 -13.88 -3.09
C LEU A 32 14.16 -14.75 -2.29
N GLU A 33 14.29 -14.51 -0.99
CA GLU A 33 15.16 -15.27 -0.08
C GLU A 33 14.79 -16.75 -0.10
N GLN A 34 13.52 -17.09 0.11
CA GLN A 34 13.04 -18.46 0.06
C GLN A 34 13.25 -19.11 -1.31
N GLY A 35 13.02 -18.37 -2.39
CA GLY A 35 13.26 -18.83 -3.74
C GLY A 35 14.73 -19.16 -4.02
N LEU A 36 15.65 -18.33 -3.54
CA LEU A 36 17.09 -18.52 -3.71
C LEU A 36 17.63 -19.65 -2.81
N GLU A 37 17.14 -19.77 -1.58
CA GLU A 37 17.45 -20.88 -0.68
C GLU A 37 17.02 -22.22 -1.27
N ALA A 38 15.80 -22.28 -1.81
CA ALA A 38 15.26 -23.48 -2.47
C ALA A 38 16.09 -23.86 -3.71
N LEU A 39 16.50 -22.86 -4.52
CA LEU A 39 17.34 -23.06 -5.70
C LEU A 39 18.72 -23.58 -5.29
N ALA A 40 19.35 -22.94 -4.30
CA ALA A 40 20.66 -23.37 -3.80
C ALA A 40 20.61 -24.79 -3.22
N GLY A 41 19.53 -25.15 -2.51
CA GLY A 41 19.32 -26.50 -1.99
C GLY A 41 19.17 -27.56 -3.09
N ARG A 42 18.43 -27.27 -4.17
CA ARG A 42 18.29 -28.17 -5.33
C ARG A 42 19.64 -28.39 -6.03
N GLU A 43 20.43 -27.35 -6.14
CA GLU A 43 21.76 -27.36 -6.79
C GLU A 43 22.89 -27.81 -5.85
N ARG A 44 22.57 -28.13 -4.60
CA ARG A 44 23.52 -28.55 -3.57
C ARG A 44 24.66 -27.56 -3.34
N LEU A 45 24.35 -26.26 -3.42
CA LEU A 45 25.30 -25.20 -3.14
C LEU A 45 25.40 -24.98 -1.63
N SER A 46 26.65 -24.86 -1.13
CA SER A 46 26.89 -24.50 0.27
C SER A 46 27.08 -23.00 0.39
N LEU A 47 25.99 -22.28 0.72
CA LEU A 47 25.95 -20.82 0.80
C LEU A 47 25.42 -20.38 2.16
N THR A 48 25.90 -19.24 2.65
CA THR A 48 25.30 -18.54 3.79
C THR A 48 24.42 -17.43 3.26
N PHE A 49 23.13 -17.51 3.54
CA PHE A 49 22.18 -16.45 3.24
C PHE A 49 22.03 -15.52 4.43
N CYS A 50 22.02 -14.23 4.17
CA CYS A 50 21.72 -13.17 5.12
C CYS A 50 20.54 -12.36 4.58
N GLY A 51 19.52 -12.17 5.36
CA GLY A 51 18.32 -11.46 4.93
C GLY A 51 17.32 -11.26 6.06
N ARG A 52 16.09 -11.60 5.82
CA ARG A 52 15.02 -11.46 6.81
C ARG A 52 14.88 -12.69 7.70
N SER A 53 15.16 -13.88 7.16
CA SER A 53 14.99 -15.15 7.88
C SER A 53 15.98 -15.29 9.01
N ASP A 54 17.23 -14.87 8.83
CA ASP A 54 18.28 -14.90 9.86
C ASP A 54 18.29 -13.66 10.77
N GLY A 55 17.46 -12.63 10.44
CA GLY A 55 17.35 -11.41 11.23
C GLY A 55 18.38 -10.33 10.89
N ALA A 56 19.17 -10.49 9.82
CA ALA A 56 20.07 -9.43 9.33
C ALA A 56 19.29 -8.19 8.85
N LEU A 57 18.06 -8.38 8.41
CA LEU A 57 17.11 -7.32 8.05
C LEU A 57 15.88 -7.33 8.97
N PRO A 58 15.26 -6.16 9.20
CA PRO A 58 14.03 -6.09 9.98
C PRO A 58 12.88 -6.81 9.29
N LYS A 59 12.05 -7.51 10.07
CA LYS A 59 10.88 -8.24 9.55
C LYS A 59 9.71 -7.34 9.14
N ILE A 60 9.70 -6.10 9.59
CA ILE A 60 8.65 -5.11 9.33
C ILE A 60 9.30 -3.76 9.04
N GLY A 61 8.59 -2.90 8.33
CA GLY A 61 9.04 -1.56 7.97
C GLY A 61 9.81 -1.52 6.65
N GLU A 62 10.24 -0.33 6.30
CA GLU A 62 10.98 -0.04 5.08
C GLU A 62 12.46 -0.40 5.22
N LEU A 63 13.10 -0.70 4.10
CA LEU A 63 14.55 -0.81 4.02
C LEU A 63 15.16 0.59 3.87
N ASP A 64 15.51 1.19 4.98
CA ASP A 64 16.28 2.42 4.98
C ASP A 64 17.79 2.15 4.81
N PRO A 65 18.59 3.17 4.45
CA PRO A 65 20.03 3.01 4.29
C PRO A 65 20.73 2.46 5.54
N ASP A 66 20.25 2.82 6.73
CA ASP A 66 20.83 2.38 7.99
C ASP A 66 20.67 0.86 8.21
N ASN A 67 19.51 0.32 7.83
CA ASN A 67 19.24 -1.11 7.89
C ASN A 67 20.08 -1.88 6.88
N VAL A 68 20.25 -1.33 5.68
CA VAL A 68 21.10 -1.93 4.64
C VAL A 68 22.57 -1.92 5.06
N GLU A 69 23.08 -0.80 5.60
CA GLU A 69 24.46 -0.71 6.11
C GLU A 69 24.72 -1.72 7.23
N LYS A 70 23.80 -1.89 8.17
CA LYS A 70 23.90 -2.91 9.21
C LYS A 70 23.95 -4.31 8.64
N ALA A 71 23.10 -4.63 7.68
CA ALA A 71 23.08 -5.94 7.04
C ALA A 71 24.40 -6.22 6.28
N ILE A 72 24.95 -5.24 5.58
CA ILE A 72 26.27 -5.33 4.92
C ILE A 72 27.37 -5.54 5.96
N SER A 73 27.33 -4.80 7.07
CA SER A 73 28.30 -4.97 8.17
C SER A 73 28.25 -6.39 8.75
N VAL A 74 27.07 -6.95 8.97
CA VAL A 74 26.89 -8.35 9.43
C VAL A 74 27.46 -9.33 8.40
N LEU A 75 27.15 -9.14 7.12
CA LEU A 75 27.63 -10.00 6.05
C LEU A 75 29.16 -9.99 5.92
N THR A 76 29.77 -8.80 5.95
CA THR A 76 31.18 -8.60 5.65
C THR A 76 32.09 -8.67 6.87
N GLY A 77 31.55 -8.47 8.07
CA GLY A 77 32.30 -8.24 9.29
C GLY A 77 32.96 -6.85 9.37
N ALA A 78 32.67 -5.97 8.39
CA ALA A 78 33.21 -4.61 8.38
C ALA A 78 32.51 -3.75 9.43
N PRO A 79 33.19 -2.82 10.10
CA PRO A 79 32.55 -1.91 11.04
C PRO A 79 31.59 -0.98 10.31
N LEU A 80 30.52 -0.59 11.01
CA LEU A 80 29.60 0.43 10.49
C LEU A 80 30.37 1.75 10.30
N PRO A 81 30.07 2.49 9.20
CA PRO A 81 30.66 3.80 8.99
C PRO A 81 30.25 4.77 10.10
N GLU A 82 31.19 5.65 10.48
CA GLU A 82 30.88 6.70 11.44
C GLU A 82 29.86 7.68 10.84
N LYS A 83 28.69 7.79 11.46
CA LYS A 83 27.65 8.74 11.01
C LYS A 83 28.07 10.15 11.35
N ARG A 84 28.48 10.90 10.34
CA ARG A 84 28.72 12.34 10.46
C ARG A 84 27.42 13.10 10.21
N LEU A 85 26.68 13.35 11.28
CA LEU A 85 25.54 14.25 11.21
C LEU A 85 26.04 15.70 11.15
N PRO A 86 25.38 16.58 10.37
CA PRO A 86 25.68 17.99 10.41
C PRO A 86 25.61 18.54 11.84
N GLU A 87 26.44 19.53 12.16
CA GLU A 87 26.42 20.17 13.48
C GLU A 87 25.03 20.76 13.75
N GLY A 88 24.43 20.35 14.88
CA GLY A 88 23.05 20.72 15.22
C GLY A 88 21.95 19.77 14.72
N ALA A 89 22.28 18.78 13.89
CA ALA A 89 21.29 17.77 13.50
C ALA A 89 20.74 17.04 14.74
N GLY A 90 19.43 16.83 14.75
CA GLY A 90 18.74 16.14 15.87
C GLY A 90 18.50 16.99 17.11
N LYS A 91 19.01 18.21 17.20
CA LYS A 91 18.79 19.10 18.37
C LYS A 91 17.41 19.75 18.39
N THR A 92 16.78 19.88 17.21
CA THR A 92 15.42 20.42 17.11
C THR A 92 14.46 19.31 16.68
N PRO A 93 13.45 18.95 17.51
CA PRO A 93 12.46 17.98 17.08
C PRO A 93 11.67 18.53 15.92
N LEU A 94 11.63 17.79 14.82
CA LEU A 94 10.81 18.14 13.68
C LEU A 94 9.34 17.88 14.02
N PRO A 95 8.42 18.79 13.67
CA PRO A 95 7.01 18.56 13.88
C PRO A 95 6.55 17.39 12.99
N VAL A 96 5.73 16.51 13.56
CA VAL A 96 5.07 15.45 12.80
C VAL A 96 4.10 16.10 11.82
N ARG A 97 4.24 15.75 10.53
CA ARG A 97 3.29 16.15 9.50
C ARG A 97 2.28 15.03 9.30
N GLU A 98 1.05 15.31 9.63
CA GLU A 98 -0.04 14.39 9.32
C GLU A 98 -0.31 14.37 7.81
N LEU A 99 -0.70 13.19 7.31
CA LEU A 99 -1.19 13.04 5.95
C LEU A 99 -2.49 13.84 5.79
N THR A 100 -2.53 14.72 4.79
CA THR A 100 -3.68 15.58 4.55
C THR A 100 -3.83 15.92 3.08
N PHE A 101 -5.03 16.35 2.69
CA PHE A 101 -5.28 16.90 1.38
C PHE A 101 -4.43 18.14 1.12
N CYS A 102 -4.01 18.33 -0.12
CA CYS A 102 -3.34 19.55 -0.57
C CYS A 102 -4.17 20.80 -0.27
N ALA A 103 -3.51 21.95 -0.18
CA ALA A 103 -4.20 23.24 -0.05
C ALA A 103 -5.09 23.48 -1.29
N GLY A 104 -6.35 23.86 -1.08
CA GLY A 104 -7.31 24.10 -2.16
C GLY A 104 -7.81 22.84 -2.89
N CYS A 105 -7.48 21.65 -2.41
CA CYS A 105 -7.91 20.40 -3.04
C CYS A 105 -9.45 20.26 -3.05
N PRO A 106 -10.09 19.97 -4.22
CA PRO A 106 -11.53 19.84 -4.31
C PRO A 106 -12.08 18.63 -3.51
N HIS A 107 -11.27 17.62 -3.21
CA HIS A 107 -11.67 16.50 -2.36
C HIS A 107 -12.16 16.98 -0.98
N ARG A 108 -11.61 18.06 -0.44
CA ARG A 108 -12.07 18.65 0.84
C ARG A 108 -13.55 19.04 0.77
N ALA A 109 -13.95 19.68 -0.33
CA ALA A 109 -15.36 20.08 -0.54
C ALA A 109 -16.26 18.84 -0.68
N THR A 110 -15.83 17.85 -1.46
CA THR A 110 -16.60 16.61 -1.67
C THR A 110 -16.88 15.90 -0.35
N PHE A 111 -15.84 15.65 0.46
CA PHE A 111 -16.02 14.96 1.75
C PHE A 111 -16.76 15.80 2.78
N TYR A 112 -16.60 17.11 2.77
CA TYR A 112 -17.41 17.99 3.61
C TYR A 112 -18.89 17.89 3.27
N LEU A 113 -19.24 17.97 1.97
CA LEU A 113 -20.63 17.89 1.52
C LEU A 113 -21.24 16.50 1.77
N LEU A 114 -20.46 15.42 1.51
CA LEU A 114 -20.89 14.06 1.77
C LEU A 114 -21.19 13.87 3.26
N LYS A 115 -20.29 14.30 4.13
CA LYS A 115 -20.48 14.22 5.58
C LYS A 115 -21.70 15.03 6.04
N LYS A 116 -21.89 16.20 5.46
CA LYS A 116 -23.07 17.04 5.74
C LYS A 116 -24.37 16.35 5.31
N ALA A 117 -24.39 15.73 4.13
CA ALA A 117 -25.56 14.99 3.64
C ALA A 117 -25.88 13.78 4.54
N LEU A 118 -24.88 12.96 4.86
CA LEU A 118 -25.07 11.77 5.69
C LEU A 118 -25.51 12.09 7.13
N ARG A 119 -25.16 13.26 7.67
CA ARG A 119 -25.64 13.72 8.98
C ARG A 119 -27.14 14.07 9.03
N GLN A 120 -27.77 14.25 7.87
CA GLN A 120 -29.22 14.49 7.79
C GLN A 120 -30.02 13.19 7.82
N GLU A 121 -29.37 12.06 7.63
CA GLU A 121 -29.97 10.74 7.73
C GLU A 121 -30.20 10.35 9.19
N LYS A 122 -31.24 9.54 9.44
CA LYS A 122 -31.57 9.03 10.78
C LYS A 122 -30.42 8.23 11.38
N ASN A 123 -29.77 7.40 10.56
CA ASN A 123 -28.59 6.62 10.92
C ASN A 123 -27.38 7.13 10.13
N PRO A 124 -26.21 7.22 10.74
CA PRO A 124 -24.99 7.59 10.03
C PRO A 124 -24.76 6.66 8.84
N GLY A 125 -24.42 7.23 7.69
CA GLY A 125 -24.04 6.44 6.52
C GLY A 125 -22.69 5.75 6.72
N ILE A 126 -22.47 4.66 6.00
CA ILE A 126 -21.20 3.97 5.91
C ILE A 126 -20.51 4.43 4.63
N VAL A 127 -19.30 4.97 4.75
CA VAL A 127 -18.48 5.39 3.62
C VAL A 127 -17.26 4.47 3.55
N VAL A 128 -17.12 3.78 2.44
CA VAL A 128 -15.96 2.93 2.15
C VAL A 128 -15.24 3.42 0.90
N GLY A 129 -14.01 3.08 0.74
CA GLY A 129 -13.26 3.48 -0.42
C GLY A 129 -12.04 2.61 -0.66
N ASP A 130 -11.20 3.07 -1.53
CA ASP A 130 -9.96 2.42 -1.86
C ASP A 130 -8.77 3.40 -1.87
N ILE A 131 -7.70 3.09 -2.57
CA ILE A 131 -6.47 3.85 -2.53
C ILE A 131 -6.43 4.92 -3.61
N GLY A 132 -6.14 6.14 -3.20
CA GLY A 132 -5.97 7.34 -4.00
C GLY A 132 -5.86 8.56 -3.09
N CYS A 133 -5.81 9.77 -3.63
CA CYS A 133 -5.76 11.00 -2.82
C CYS A 133 -6.92 11.08 -1.81
N TYR A 134 -8.06 10.54 -2.15
CA TYR A 134 -9.25 10.47 -1.31
C TYR A 134 -9.07 9.59 -0.05
N PHE A 135 -8.05 8.70 -0.01
CA PHE A 135 -7.68 7.97 1.21
C PHE A 135 -7.39 8.91 2.39
N MET A 136 -6.92 10.14 2.11
CA MET A 136 -6.68 11.14 3.15
C MET A 136 -7.94 11.51 3.94
N ALA A 137 -9.14 11.24 3.41
CA ALA A 137 -10.39 11.46 4.12
C ALA A 137 -10.56 10.55 5.34
N GLY A 138 -9.90 9.38 5.37
CA GLY A 138 -9.89 8.48 6.52
C GLY A 138 -9.02 8.95 7.67
N GLN A 139 -8.19 9.98 7.47
CA GLN A 139 -7.28 10.53 8.46
C GLN A 139 -7.95 11.66 9.25
N SER A 140 -7.30 12.11 10.32
CA SER A 140 -7.77 13.23 11.17
C SER A 140 -8.05 14.49 10.37
N ALA A 141 -7.16 14.84 9.44
CA ALA A 141 -7.30 15.98 8.54
C ALA A 141 -8.48 15.88 7.57
N GLY A 142 -8.93 14.67 7.24
CA GLY A 142 -10.17 14.38 6.50
C GLY A 142 -11.38 14.19 7.41
N GLN A 143 -11.23 14.40 8.71
CA GLN A 143 -12.27 14.26 9.71
C GLN A 143 -12.89 12.85 9.74
N TYR A 144 -12.08 11.82 9.47
CA TYR A 144 -12.51 10.42 9.43
C TYR A 144 -13.75 10.23 8.53
N GLY A 145 -13.67 10.80 7.31
CA GLY A 145 -14.74 10.80 6.33
C GLY A 145 -15.06 9.43 5.71
N TYR A 146 -14.26 8.41 6.03
CA TYR A 146 -14.45 7.02 5.60
C TYR A 146 -14.12 5.98 6.68
N GLN A 147 -14.90 4.92 6.75
CA GLN A 147 -14.81 3.89 7.80
C GLN A 147 -13.92 2.70 7.41
N ALA A 148 -13.83 2.38 6.13
CA ALA A 148 -13.02 1.26 5.66
C ALA A 148 -12.37 1.52 4.31
N CYS A 149 -11.17 0.99 4.15
CA CYS A 149 -10.36 1.02 2.95
C CYS A 149 -9.46 -0.19 2.91
N ASN A 150 -9.19 -0.70 1.72
CA ASN A 150 -8.23 -1.77 1.50
C ASN A 150 -7.38 -1.43 0.25
N CYS A 151 -7.28 -2.32 -0.73
CA CYS A 151 -6.52 -2.08 -1.95
C CYS A 151 -7.30 -1.25 -2.99
N MET A 152 -6.63 -0.82 -4.06
CA MET A 152 -7.28 -0.16 -5.20
C MET A 152 -8.41 -1.04 -5.75
N GLY A 153 -9.61 -0.46 -5.87
CA GLY A 153 -10.81 -1.14 -6.36
C GLY A 153 -11.62 -1.90 -5.31
N SER A 154 -11.12 -2.05 -4.09
CA SER A 154 -11.84 -2.75 -3.02
C SER A 154 -13.12 -2.04 -2.56
N GLY A 155 -13.18 -0.73 -2.73
CA GLY A 155 -14.29 0.09 -2.24
C GLY A 155 -15.65 -0.35 -2.79
N VAL A 156 -15.74 -0.60 -4.08
CA VAL A 156 -16.99 -1.00 -4.72
C VAL A 156 -17.44 -2.37 -4.23
N SER A 157 -16.53 -3.34 -4.12
CA SER A 157 -16.88 -4.69 -3.63
C SER A 157 -17.25 -4.70 -2.15
N MET A 158 -16.61 -3.87 -1.33
CA MET A 158 -17.03 -3.68 0.06
C MET A 158 -18.42 -3.05 0.16
N ALA A 159 -18.66 -2.00 -0.65
CA ALA A 159 -19.97 -1.34 -0.65
C ALA A 159 -21.07 -2.23 -1.21
N GLU A 160 -20.77 -3.06 -2.19
CA GLU A 160 -21.70 -4.07 -2.72
C GLU A 160 -22.14 -5.03 -1.63
N GLY A 161 -21.18 -5.63 -0.92
CA GLY A 161 -21.51 -6.54 0.19
C GLY A 161 -22.30 -5.85 1.31
N LEU A 162 -21.92 -4.63 1.71
CA LEU A 162 -22.68 -3.83 2.68
C LEU A 162 -24.06 -3.44 2.17
N GLY A 163 -24.16 -3.07 0.88
CA GLY A 163 -25.41 -2.70 0.24
C GLY A 163 -26.41 -3.84 0.19
N GLN A 164 -25.96 -5.09 0.09
CA GLN A 164 -26.82 -6.26 0.18
C GLN A 164 -27.40 -6.46 1.58
N LEU A 165 -26.67 -6.08 2.63
CA LEU A 165 -27.16 -6.17 4.00
C LEU A 165 -28.43 -5.32 4.24
N THR A 166 -28.72 -4.37 3.37
CA THR A 166 -30.00 -3.60 3.44
C THR A 166 -31.21 -4.50 3.26
N HIS A 167 -31.10 -5.59 2.52
CA HIS A 167 -32.15 -6.60 2.37
C HIS A 167 -32.39 -7.39 3.68
N TYR A 168 -31.43 -7.34 4.59
CA TYR A 168 -31.47 -8.00 5.90
C TYR A 168 -31.64 -7.03 7.07
N GLY A 169 -32.01 -5.77 6.78
CA GLY A 169 -32.35 -4.77 7.79
C GLY A 169 -31.24 -3.77 8.14
N LEU A 170 -30.15 -3.71 7.39
CA LEU A 170 -29.19 -2.61 7.53
C LEU A 170 -29.87 -1.30 7.09
N ASP A 171 -30.09 -0.38 8.03
CA ASP A 171 -30.77 0.91 7.81
C ASP A 171 -29.74 2.07 7.69
N GLN A 172 -28.61 1.82 7.03
CA GLN A 172 -27.58 2.82 6.79
C GLN A 172 -27.38 3.01 5.29
N LYS A 173 -27.18 4.27 4.88
CA LYS A 173 -26.79 4.56 3.49
C LYS A 173 -25.35 4.08 3.28
N VAL A 174 -25.12 3.29 2.24
CA VAL A 174 -23.80 2.80 1.87
C VAL A 174 -23.27 3.63 0.71
N VAL A 175 -22.11 4.23 0.89
CA VAL A 175 -21.43 5.06 -0.11
C VAL A 175 -20.02 4.53 -0.34
N THR A 176 -19.63 4.45 -1.58
CA THR A 176 -18.24 4.18 -1.94
C THR A 176 -17.68 5.29 -2.81
N ILE A 177 -16.38 5.52 -2.67
CA ILE A 177 -15.66 6.57 -3.39
C ILE A 177 -14.44 5.95 -4.06
N CYS A 178 -14.24 6.32 -5.32
CA CYS A 178 -13.04 5.97 -6.08
C CYS A 178 -12.57 7.14 -6.93
N GLY A 179 -11.32 7.12 -7.35
CA GLY A 179 -10.82 8.02 -8.40
C GLY A 179 -11.13 7.47 -9.80
N ASP A 180 -11.03 8.35 -10.79
CA ASP A 180 -11.20 8.04 -12.21
C ASP A 180 -10.22 6.96 -12.70
N SER A 181 -8.95 7.03 -12.33
CA SER A 181 -7.96 6.00 -12.64
C SER A 181 -8.39 4.62 -12.11
N THR A 182 -8.77 4.53 -10.84
CA THR A 182 -9.25 3.29 -10.23
C THR A 182 -10.55 2.81 -10.89
N PHE A 183 -11.42 3.72 -11.31
CA PHE A 183 -12.64 3.41 -12.03
C PHE A 183 -12.36 2.58 -13.29
N PHE A 184 -11.43 3.01 -14.13
CA PHE A 184 -11.05 2.27 -15.34
C PHE A 184 -10.19 1.06 -15.07
N HIS A 185 -9.29 1.15 -14.07
CA HIS A 185 -8.32 0.11 -13.79
C HIS A 185 -8.95 -1.18 -13.26
N THR A 186 -9.93 -1.12 -12.35
CA THR A 186 -10.31 -2.34 -11.62
C THR A 186 -11.75 -2.43 -11.11
N ILE A 187 -12.57 -1.38 -11.10
CA ILE A 187 -13.88 -1.46 -10.46
C ILE A 187 -15.02 -1.91 -11.39
N MET A 188 -14.84 -1.94 -12.69
CA MET A 188 -15.89 -2.33 -13.63
C MET A 188 -16.53 -3.69 -13.29
N PRO A 189 -15.78 -4.76 -12.98
CA PRO A 189 -16.38 -6.03 -12.57
C PRO A 189 -17.20 -5.92 -11.28
N GLY A 190 -16.73 -5.09 -10.32
CA GLY A 190 -17.45 -4.84 -9.08
C GLY A 190 -18.78 -4.12 -9.31
N ILE A 191 -18.83 -3.15 -10.24
CA ILE A 191 -20.06 -2.48 -10.62
C ILE A 191 -21.06 -3.47 -11.25
N VAL A 192 -20.58 -4.31 -12.18
CA VAL A 192 -21.43 -5.34 -12.81
C VAL A 192 -22.02 -6.26 -11.76
N ASN A 193 -21.22 -6.68 -10.78
CA ASN A 193 -21.69 -7.52 -9.68
C ASN A 193 -22.69 -6.79 -8.79
N ALA A 194 -22.42 -5.54 -8.42
CA ALA A 194 -23.32 -4.73 -7.60
C ALA A 194 -24.70 -4.53 -8.26
N VAL A 195 -24.72 -4.31 -9.58
CA VAL A 195 -25.96 -4.21 -10.36
C VAL A 195 -26.69 -5.56 -10.40
N TYR A 196 -25.97 -6.65 -10.69
CA TYR A 196 -26.55 -7.98 -10.74
C TYR A 196 -27.18 -8.38 -9.39
N GLN A 197 -26.54 -8.05 -8.29
CA GLN A 197 -26.99 -8.35 -6.94
C GLN A 197 -28.01 -7.33 -6.40
N SER A 198 -28.36 -6.29 -7.16
CA SER A 198 -29.24 -5.20 -6.72
C SER A 198 -28.76 -4.55 -5.41
N ALA A 199 -27.47 -4.38 -5.24
CA ALA A 199 -26.88 -3.81 -4.03
C ALA A 199 -27.31 -2.34 -3.85
N ASN A 200 -27.83 -1.99 -2.67
CA ASN A 200 -28.27 -0.64 -2.35
C ASN A 200 -27.07 0.22 -1.92
N MET A 201 -26.39 0.81 -2.87
CA MET A 201 -25.20 1.62 -2.64
C MET A 201 -25.12 2.83 -3.58
N LEU A 202 -24.35 3.83 -3.20
CA LEU A 202 -23.98 4.97 -4.04
C LEU A 202 -22.49 4.92 -4.36
N LEU A 203 -22.12 4.93 -5.63
CA LEU A 203 -20.76 5.12 -6.10
C LEU A 203 -20.50 6.58 -6.47
N ILE A 204 -19.47 7.18 -5.90
CA ILE A 204 -18.99 8.51 -6.26
C ILE A 204 -17.62 8.37 -6.92
N VAL A 205 -17.50 8.79 -8.17
CA VAL A 205 -16.23 8.86 -8.89
C VAL A 205 -15.68 10.27 -8.79
N LEU A 206 -14.45 10.38 -8.33
CA LEU A 206 -13.70 11.63 -8.24
C LEU A 206 -12.80 11.75 -9.48
N ASP A 207 -13.25 12.55 -10.42
CA ASP A 207 -12.62 12.71 -11.72
C ASP A 207 -11.68 13.93 -11.72
N ASN A 208 -10.40 13.70 -11.94
CA ASN A 208 -9.36 14.71 -12.08
C ASN A 208 -8.42 14.47 -13.27
N TYR A 209 -8.77 13.55 -14.15
CA TYR A 209 -8.04 13.17 -15.36
C TYR A 209 -6.61 12.68 -15.13
N ALA A 210 -6.28 12.23 -13.90
CA ALA A 210 -4.95 11.78 -13.59
C ALA A 210 -4.87 10.84 -12.39
N THR A 211 -3.88 9.95 -12.39
CA THR A 211 -3.44 9.21 -11.20
C THR A 211 -2.59 10.15 -10.35
N ALA A 212 -3.25 11.00 -9.56
CA ALA A 212 -2.62 12.17 -8.96
C ALA A 212 -1.66 11.84 -7.80
N MET A 213 -2.00 10.88 -6.94
CA MET A 213 -1.23 10.55 -5.73
C MET A 213 0.22 10.15 -6.05
N THR A 214 0.45 9.49 -7.16
CA THR A 214 1.76 8.94 -7.55
C THR A 214 2.53 9.82 -8.55
N GLY A 215 2.00 10.98 -8.92
CA GLY A 215 2.71 11.96 -9.75
C GLY A 215 1.97 12.41 -11.00
N PHE A 216 0.64 12.40 -10.98
CA PHE A 216 -0.19 12.91 -12.07
C PHE A 216 0.02 12.18 -13.41
N GLN A 217 0.17 10.87 -13.35
CA GLN A 217 0.25 10.06 -14.56
C GLN A 217 -1.09 10.08 -15.31
N PRO A 218 -1.07 10.12 -16.65
CA PRO A 218 -2.28 9.93 -17.44
C PRO A 218 -2.82 8.50 -17.26
N HIS A 219 -4.12 8.35 -17.42
CA HIS A 219 -4.82 7.06 -17.42
C HIS A 219 -5.79 6.99 -18.62
N PRO A 220 -6.39 5.83 -18.94
CA PRO A 220 -7.34 5.67 -20.03
C PRO A 220 -8.53 6.63 -19.93
#